data_e25c1ebc648095673ca8e344c7cf5b9f
#
_entry.id   e25c1ebc648095673ca8e344c7cf5b9f
#
_cell.length_a   1.000
_cell.length_b   1.000
_cell.length_c   1.000
_cell.angle_alpha   90.00
_cell.angle_beta   90.00
_cell.angle_gamma   90.00
#
_symmetry.space_group_name_H-M   'P 1'
#
loop_
_entity.id
_entity.type
_entity.pdbx_description
1 polymer ?
#
loop_
_entity_poly.entity_id
_entity_poly.type
_entity_poly.pdbx_seq_one_letter_code
_entity_poly.pdbx_strand_id
1 'polypeptide(L)'
;MEERIAGNPFLHPEVAYEWTYGAVYSPKWIKGLTLSADWWHIDMRDIVATLGAQFIIQNSNRAPFDALVTRAAPPPGGQFGPVILVQDPSENIAGAIFEGLDYEAIYILDSSIFGHGDFGRLTTTVNGTWLSRAELQPTPTSKRFGINGQFQSTSFTLTNSLPWSRANFSIFYDGPADTWAGGLDVGAVVHWTGQFEDDNIDLTGSPKPNMPRTGGPGPHPAGPNNPKVVDGSIPLGMIIDNSASFPNRARKVAAWTTLDLILNYTFNLPPPAAAEVPGFAKDGGKNVKTKDGKEKNVVPVSTAEYGCSNWKWWLNNTTLTLGMQNVTDEDPPFVAGNFENGYDEALATIRGRFWYVGLKKRF
;
A
#
# COMPACT_ATOMS: atom_id res chain seq x y z
N MET A 1 -27.26 -14.13 -21.79
CA MET A 1 -27.37 -14.47 -20.35
C MET A 1 -27.29 -13.16 -19.58
N GLU A 2 -28.25 -12.91 -18.69
CA GLU A 2 -28.27 -11.77 -17.78
C GLU A 2 -27.92 -12.26 -16.38
N GLU A 3 -27.06 -11.56 -15.67
CA GLU A 3 -26.81 -11.74 -14.25
C GLU A 3 -27.47 -10.59 -13.49
N ARG A 4 -28.24 -10.90 -12.48
CA ARG A 4 -28.94 -9.91 -11.68
C ARG A 4 -28.50 -10.00 -10.23
N ILE A 5 -27.68 -9.06 -9.82
CA ILE A 5 -27.31 -8.86 -8.42
C ILE A 5 -28.43 -8.07 -7.75
N ALA A 6 -28.99 -8.62 -6.68
CA ALA A 6 -30.09 -8.01 -5.95
C ALA A 6 -29.72 -7.77 -4.50
N GLY A 7 -30.16 -6.63 -3.94
CA GLY A 7 -30.07 -6.38 -2.51
C GLY A 7 -30.95 -7.36 -1.73
N ASN A 8 -30.52 -7.73 -0.52
CA ASN A 8 -31.22 -8.62 0.37
C ASN A 8 -31.61 -7.87 1.67
N PRO A 9 -32.90 -7.69 1.97
CA PRO A 9 -33.31 -6.98 3.17
C PRO A 9 -33.10 -7.78 4.46
N PHE A 10 -32.71 -9.04 4.38
CA PHE A 10 -32.47 -9.95 5.50
C PHE A 10 -31.00 -10.06 5.90
N LEU A 11 -30.14 -9.21 5.32
CA LEU A 11 -28.73 -9.18 5.71
C LEU A 11 -28.58 -8.77 7.18
N HIS A 12 -27.66 -9.43 7.85
CA HIS A 12 -27.22 -9.09 9.20
C HIS A 12 -25.77 -8.60 9.21
N PRO A 13 -25.30 -7.98 10.32
CA PRO A 13 -23.94 -7.50 10.40
C PRO A 13 -22.90 -8.62 10.26
N GLU A 14 -21.81 -8.31 9.57
CA GLU A 14 -20.61 -9.12 9.55
C GLU A 14 -19.93 -9.08 10.93
N VAL A 15 -19.23 -10.13 11.30
CA VAL A 15 -18.54 -10.24 12.59
C VAL A 15 -17.06 -10.54 12.36
N ALA A 16 -16.18 -9.78 13.02
CA ALA A 16 -14.75 -10.05 13.03
C ALA A 16 -14.25 -10.28 14.46
N TYR A 17 -13.44 -11.30 14.63
CA TYR A 17 -12.69 -11.57 15.86
C TYR A 17 -11.22 -11.31 15.59
N GLU A 18 -10.64 -10.39 16.34
CA GLU A 18 -9.26 -9.96 16.14
C GLU A 18 -8.41 -10.22 17.37
N TRP A 19 -7.17 -10.69 17.12
CA TRP A 19 -6.15 -10.89 18.12
C TRP A 19 -4.85 -10.29 17.64
N THR A 20 -4.22 -9.50 18.49
CA THR A 20 -2.91 -8.91 18.19
C THR A 20 -1.97 -9.12 19.36
N TYR A 21 -0.76 -9.56 19.07
CA TYR A 21 0.32 -9.74 20.04
C TYR A 21 1.57 -9.08 19.50
N GLY A 22 2.10 -8.12 20.23
CA GLY A 22 3.26 -7.38 19.78
C GLY A 22 4.30 -7.16 20.86
N ALA A 23 5.50 -6.86 20.41
CA ALA A 23 6.61 -6.49 21.26
C ALA A 23 7.42 -5.36 20.64
N VAL A 24 7.84 -4.43 21.49
CA VAL A 24 8.79 -3.38 21.13
C VAL A 24 10.05 -3.56 21.96
N TYR A 25 11.21 -3.52 21.31
CA TYR A 25 12.49 -3.69 21.93
C TYR A 25 13.49 -2.61 21.50
N SER A 26 14.00 -1.87 22.48
CA SER A 26 15.06 -0.86 22.26
C SER A 26 16.31 -1.27 23.04
N PRO A 27 17.29 -1.91 22.38
CA PRO A 27 18.49 -2.43 23.03
C PRO A 27 19.36 -1.27 23.57
N LYS A 28 19.69 -1.29 24.85
CA LYS A 28 20.53 -0.25 25.49
C LYS A 28 21.96 -0.18 24.94
N TRP A 29 22.45 -1.26 24.35
CA TRP A 29 23.80 -1.39 23.80
C TRP A 29 23.90 -0.90 22.34
N ILE A 30 22.76 -0.75 21.64
CA ILE A 30 22.68 -0.06 20.34
C ILE A 30 21.78 1.16 20.53
N LYS A 31 22.38 2.30 20.83
CA LYS A 31 21.63 3.55 20.99
C LYS A 31 20.98 3.94 19.65
N GLY A 32 19.73 4.37 19.70
CA GLY A 32 18.97 4.79 18.53
C GLY A 32 18.25 3.67 17.78
N LEU A 33 18.45 2.39 18.15
CA LEU A 33 17.72 1.28 17.53
C LEU A 33 16.42 0.99 18.30
N THR A 34 15.33 0.88 17.57
CA THR A 34 14.05 0.36 18.07
C THR A 34 13.53 -0.66 17.08
N LEU A 35 13.11 -1.81 17.61
CA LEU A 35 12.52 -2.92 16.86
C LEU A 35 11.11 -3.13 17.37
N SER A 36 10.16 -3.33 16.46
CA SER A 36 8.80 -3.78 16.80
C SER A 36 8.38 -4.93 15.90
N ALA A 37 7.55 -5.78 16.45
CA ALA A 37 6.93 -6.86 15.72
C ALA A 37 5.56 -7.17 16.34
N ASP A 38 4.53 -7.21 15.51
CA ASP A 38 3.15 -7.42 15.88
C ASP A 38 2.56 -8.55 15.04
N TRP A 39 2.27 -9.67 15.68
CA TRP A 39 1.53 -10.76 15.04
C TRP A 39 0.04 -10.51 15.22
N TRP A 40 -0.72 -10.68 14.17
CA TRP A 40 -2.15 -10.46 14.17
C TRP A 40 -2.91 -11.62 13.50
N HIS A 41 -4.14 -11.82 13.95
CA HIS A 41 -5.09 -12.79 13.45
C HIS A 41 -6.48 -12.15 13.37
N ILE A 42 -7.16 -12.33 12.25
CA ILE A 42 -8.52 -11.84 11.99
C ILE A 42 -9.34 -13.01 11.49
N ASP A 43 -10.43 -13.38 12.19
CA ASP A 43 -11.43 -14.37 11.76
C ASP A 43 -12.73 -13.63 11.46
N MET A 44 -13.06 -13.49 10.20
CA MET A 44 -14.28 -12.86 9.70
C MET A 44 -15.33 -13.90 9.39
N ARG A 45 -16.55 -13.64 9.83
CA ARG A 45 -17.70 -14.52 9.65
C ARG A 45 -18.90 -13.75 9.13
N ASP A 46 -19.83 -14.48 8.51
CA ASP A 46 -21.07 -13.92 7.98
C ASP A 46 -20.82 -12.77 7.01
N ILE A 47 -19.74 -12.84 6.25
CA ILE A 47 -19.37 -11.83 5.28
C ILE A 47 -20.45 -11.79 4.19
N VAL A 48 -20.89 -10.57 3.86
CA VAL A 48 -21.85 -10.34 2.79
C VAL A 48 -21.16 -10.50 1.45
N ALA A 49 -21.58 -11.46 0.68
CA ALA A 49 -21.00 -11.76 -0.62
C ALA A 49 -22.07 -12.22 -1.62
N THR A 50 -21.72 -12.14 -2.89
CA THR A 50 -22.40 -12.79 -3.99
C THR A 50 -21.59 -14.01 -4.43
N LEU A 51 -22.25 -15.03 -4.93
CA LEU A 51 -21.57 -16.27 -5.36
C LEU A 51 -21.01 -16.18 -6.79
N GLY A 52 -21.53 -15.27 -7.58
CA GLY A 52 -21.25 -15.12 -8.98
C GLY A 52 -22.03 -16.11 -9.86
N ALA A 53 -22.47 -15.63 -11.03
CA ALA A 53 -23.28 -16.42 -11.95
C ALA A 53 -22.65 -17.77 -12.33
N GLN A 54 -21.35 -17.82 -12.50
CA GLN A 54 -20.65 -19.04 -12.90
C GLN A 54 -20.77 -20.13 -11.82
N PHE A 55 -20.60 -19.77 -10.56
CA PHE A 55 -20.75 -20.72 -9.43
C PHE A 55 -22.20 -21.23 -9.34
N ILE A 56 -23.18 -20.34 -9.46
CA ILE A 56 -24.61 -20.68 -9.37
C ILE A 56 -24.97 -21.65 -10.52
N ILE A 57 -24.51 -21.36 -11.75
CA ILE A 57 -24.77 -22.24 -12.91
C ILE A 57 -24.15 -23.63 -12.72
N GLN A 58 -22.92 -23.70 -12.25
CA GLN A 58 -22.21 -24.98 -12.03
C GLN A 58 -22.88 -25.84 -10.96
N ASN A 59 -23.58 -25.22 -10.02
CA ASN A 59 -24.29 -25.89 -8.94
C ASN A 59 -25.81 -25.96 -9.16
N SER A 60 -26.32 -25.55 -10.35
CA SER A 60 -27.76 -25.46 -10.63
C SER A 60 -28.50 -26.80 -10.74
N ASN A 61 -27.82 -27.89 -10.47
CA ASN A 61 -28.43 -29.24 -10.35
C ASN A 61 -28.91 -29.58 -8.95
N ARG A 62 -28.75 -28.66 -7.99
CA ARG A 62 -29.14 -28.86 -6.57
C ARG A 62 -29.72 -27.58 -5.95
N ALA A 63 -30.61 -27.74 -4.97
CA ALA A 63 -31.12 -26.62 -4.20
C ALA A 63 -29.99 -26.00 -3.34
N PRO A 64 -30.00 -24.66 -3.10
CA PRO A 64 -31.00 -23.69 -3.59
C PRO A 64 -30.73 -23.13 -4.99
N PHE A 65 -29.60 -23.51 -5.62
CA PHE A 65 -29.09 -22.89 -6.84
C PHE A 65 -29.95 -23.13 -8.08
N ASP A 66 -30.75 -24.24 -8.09
CA ASP A 66 -31.69 -24.53 -9.16
C ASP A 66 -32.72 -23.43 -9.34
N ALA A 67 -33.22 -22.88 -8.25
CA ALA A 67 -34.19 -21.79 -8.24
C ALA A 67 -33.61 -20.43 -8.72
N LEU A 68 -32.30 -20.26 -8.67
CA LEU A 68 -31.62 -19.02 -9.06
C LEU A 68 -31.34 -18.95 -10.56
N VAL A 69 -31.51 -20.08 -11.31
CA VAL A 69 -31.15 -20.15 -12.73
C VAL A 69 -32.42 -20.30 -13.59
N THR A 70 -32.72 -19.30 -14.40
CA THR A 70 -33.79 -19.38 -15.39
C THR A 70 -33.21 -19.81 -16.73
N ARG A 71 -33.79 -20.84 -17.33
CA ARG A 71 -33.42 -21.39 -18.63
C ARG A 71 -34.51 -21.22 -19.65
N ALA A 72 -34.15 -21.07 -20.92
CA ALA A 72 -35.07 -21.16 -22.02
C ALA A 72 -35.59 -22.61 -22.17
N ALA A 73 -36.56 -22.81 -23.03
CA ALA A 73 -37.01 -24.15 -23.40
C ALA A 73 -35.84 -24.97 -24.00
N PRO A 74 -35.70 -26.24 -23.65
CA PRO A 74 -34.65 -27.08 -24.20
C PRO A 74 -34.86 -27.25 -25.73
N PRO A 75 -33.77 -27.30 -26.50
CA PRO A 75 -33.84 -27.61 -27.92
C PRO A 75 -34.29 -29.05 -28.11
N PRO A 76 -34.84 -29.41 -29.28
CA PRO A 76 -35.28 -30.80 -29.57
C PRO A 76 -34.13 -31.81 -29.28
N GLY A 77 -34.40 -32.75 -28.36
CA GLY A 77 -33.43 -33.75 -27.92
C GLY A 77 -32.46 -33.30 -26.83
N GLY A 78 -32.50 -32.07 -26.39
CA GLY A 78 -31.67 -31.56 -25.30
C GLY A 78 -32.34 -31.70 -23.93
N GLN A 79 -31.55 -31.92 -22.88
CA GLN A 79 -32.06 -32.01 -21.51
C GLN A 79 -32.30 -30.62 -20.89
N PHE A 80 -31.51 -29.62 -21.23
CA PHE A 80 -31.59 -28.27 -20.68
C PHE A 80 -31.53 -27.23 -21.79
N GLY A 81 -32.30 -26.17 -21.64
CA GLY A 81 -32.22 -24.99 -22.47
C GLY A 81 -31.07 -24.06 -22.05
N PRO A 82 -30.70 -23.11 -22.90
CA PRO A 82 -29.69 -22.12 -22.56
C PRO A 82 -30.10 -21.29 -21.34
N VAL A 83 -29.14 -20.91 -20.53
CA VAL A 83 -29.37 -20.00 -19.38
C VAL A 83 -29.70 -18.61 -19.90
N ILE A 84 -30.83 -18.05 -19.41
CA ILE A 84 -31.29 -16.70 -19.77
C ILE A 84 -30.95 -15.73 -18.68
N LEU A 85 -31.24 -16.09 -17.40
CA LEU A 85 -31.06 -15.24 -16.23
C LEU A 85 -30.47 -16.04 -15.08
N VAL A 86 -29.56 -15.43 -14.36
CA VAL A 86 -29.05 -15.90 -13.07
C VAL A 86 -29.35 -14.82 -12.04
N GLN A 87 -30.02 -15.19 -10.96
CA GLN A 87 -30.21 -14.34 -9.80
C GLN A 87 -29.05 -14.61 -8.84
N ASP A 88 -28.31 -13.55 -8.48
CA ASP A 88 -27.18 -13.61 -7.57
C ASP A 88 -27.41 -12.62 -6.41
N PRO A 89 -28.24 -13.00 -5.40
CA PRO A 89 -28.50 -12.13 -4.26
C PRO A 89 -27.27 -12.03 -3.36
N SER A 90 -27.10 -10.87 -2.73
CA SER A 90 -26.14 -10.72 -1.64
C SER A 90 -26.62 -11.48 -0.40
N GLU A 91 -25.75 -12.28 0.20
CA GLU A 91 -26.07 -13.10 1.36
C GLU A 91 -24.91 -13.11 2.37
N ASN A 92 -25.21 -13.36 3.66
CA ASN A 92 -24.18 -13.56 4.69
C ASN A 92 -23.68 -15.01 4.64
N ILE A 93 -22.81 -15.32 3.72
CA ILE A 93 -22.41 -16.69 3.40
C ILE A 93 -20.93 -16.97 3.51
N ALA A 94 -20.11 -15.95 3.52
CA ALA A 94 -18.69 -16.14 3.46
C ALA A 94 -17.99 -16.02 4.82
N GLY A 95 -16.81 -16.60 4.90
CA GLY A 95 -15.88 -16.42 5.99
C GLY A 95 -14.47 -16.27 5.47
N ALA A 96 -13.64 -15.54 6.21
CA ALA A 96 -12.24 -15.36 5.88
C ALA A 96 -11.37 -15.41 7.11
N ILE A 97 -10.14 -15.91 6.97
CA ILE A 97 -9.12 -15.84 8.01
C ILE A 97 -7.89 -15.17 7.43
N PHE A 98 -7.39 -14.19 8.15
CA PHE A 98 -6.12 -13.52 7.83
C PHE A 98 -5.19 -13.60 9.03
N GLU A 99 -3.93 -13.93 8.78
CA GLU A 99 -2.88 -13.95 9.80
C GLU A 99 -1.60 -13.38 9.20
N GLY A 100 -0.91 -12.57 9.99
CA GLY A 100 0.32 -11.97 9.52
C GLY A 100 1.20 -11.46 10.64
N LEU A 101 2.35 -10.98 10.23
CA LEU A 101 3.33 -10.32 11.08
C LEU A 101 3.67 -8.97 10.47
N ASP A 102 3.40 -7.91 11.21
CA ASP A 102 3.93 -6.59 10.92
C ASP A 102 5.23 -6.40 11.68
N TYR A 103 6.24 -5.87 11.02
CA TYR A 103 7.54 -5.62 11.61
C TYR A 103 8.07 -4.25 11.25
N GLU A 104 8.80 -3.65 12.19
CA GLU A 104 9.48 -2.39 11.98
C GLU A 104 10.82 -2.36 12.70
N ALA A 105 11.81 -1.80 12.06
CA ALA A 105 13.10 -1.46 12.65
C ALA A 105 13.40 0.00 12.34
N ILE A 106 13.56 0.82 13.37
CA ILE A 106 13.95 2.23 13.25
C ILE A 106 15.35 2.37 13.86
N TYR A 107 16.26 2.98 13.10
CA TYR A 107 17.57 3.35 13.59
C TYR A 107 17.81 4.84 13.40
N ILE A 108 18.00 5.54 14.51
CA ILE A 108 18.29 6.98 14.55
C ILE A 108 19.75 7.16 14.93
N LEU A 109 20.50 7.77 14.03
CA LEU A 109 21.89 8.13 14.23
C LEU A 109 21.99 9.65 14.29
N ASP A 110 22.34 10.18 15.43
CA ASP A 110 22.53 11.62 15.65
C ASP A 110 23.80 11.91 16.45
N SER A 111 24.11 13.19 16.65
CA SER A 111 25.30 13.65 17.35
C SER A 111 25.38 13.15 18.79
N SER A 112 24.26 12.83 19.44
CA SER A 112 24.23 12.35 20.82
C SER A 112 24.91 10.97 20.98
N ILE A 113 24.96 10.18 19.92
CA ILE A 113 25.59 8.86 19.91
C ILE A 113 27.11 8.97 19.95
N PHE A 114 27.68 9.97 19.28
CA PHE A 114 29.13 10.16 19.14
C PHE A 114 29.72 11.17 20.12
N GLY A 115 28.87 11.96 20.78
CA GLY A 115 29.29 12.87 21.86
C GLY A 115 30.02 14.15 21.44
N HIS A 116 30.27 14.38 20.15
CA HIS A 116 30.99 15.55 19.65
C HIS A 116 30.44 16.03 18.31
N GLY A 117 30.18 17.35 18.25
CA GLY A 117 29.72 18.03 17.03
C GLY A 117 28.26 17.74 16.68
N ASP A 118 27.66 18.62 15.88
CA ASP A 118 26.36 18.40 15.29
C ASP A 118 26.55 18.06 13.80
N PHE A 119 26.25 16.83 13.42
CA PHE A 119 26.27 16.37 12.02
C PHE A 119 24.86 16.10 11.48
N GLY A 120 23.83 16.56 12.23
CA GLY A 120 22.45 16.31 11.87
C GLY A 120 21.95 14.95 12.38
N ARG A 121 20.87 14.49 11.78
CA ARG A 121 20.21 13.24 12.14
C ARG A 121 20.01 12.38 10.90
N LEU A 122 20.39 11.13 10.98
CA LEU A 122 20.07 10.11 10.00
C LEU A 122 19.04 9.14 10.60
N THR A 123 17.88 9.04 9.96
CA THR A 123 16.81 8.10 10.36
C THR A 123 16.66 7.05 9.27
N THR A 124 16.86 5.81 9.63
CA THR A 124 16.66 4.67 8.73
C THR A 124 15.52 3.83 9.27
N THR A 125 14.55 3.49 8.42
CA THR A 125 13.42 2.66 8.80
C THR A 125 13.25 1.52 7.81
N VAL A 126 13.04 0.33 8.33
CA VAL A 126 12.56 -0.83 7.58
C VAL A 126 11.22 -1.21 8.19
N ASN A 127 10.17 -1.25 7.41
CA ASN A 127 8.89 -1.77 7.85
C ASN A 127 8.28 -2.67 6.79
N GLY A 128 7.42 -3.56 7.21
CA GLY A 128 6.75 -4.44 6.29
C GLY A 128 5.74 -5.35 6.95
N THR A 129 5.00 -6.03 6.10
CA THR A 129 4.01 -7.04 6.48
C THR A 129 4.35 -8.35 5.79
N TRP A 130 4.35 -9.43 6.56
CA TRP A 130 4.38 -10.79 6.06
C TRP A 130 3.04 -11.46 6.34
N LEU A 131 2.31 -11.81 5.26
CA LEU A 131 1.02 -12.47 5.33
C LEU A 131 1.24 -13.98 5.40
N SER A 132 1.17 -14.55 6.59
CA SER A 132 1.41 -15.98 6.80
C SER A 132 0.24 -16.83 6.32
N ARG A 133 -0.99 -16.31 6.44
CA ARG A 133 -2.21 -17.01 6.08
C ARG A 133 -3.27 -16.02 5.61
N ALA A 134 -3.91 -16.35 4.51
CA ALA A 134 -5.17 -15.76 4.10
C ALA A 134 -6.02 -16.87 3.50
N GLU A 135 -7.16 -17.12 4.07
CA GLU A 135 -8.08 -18.18 3.65
C GLU A 135 -9.47 -17.62 3.46
N LEU A 136 -10.14 -18.13 2.46
CA LEU A 136 -11.50 -17.78 2.12
C LEU A 136 -12.39 -19.02 2.19
N GLN A 137 -13.60 -18.84 2.70
CA GLN A 137 -14.68 -19.82 2.70
C GLN A 137 -15.89 -19.19 2.02
N PRO A 138 -16.17 -19.51 0.74
CA PRO A 138 -17.23 -18.86 -0.02
C PRO A 138 -18.65 -19.12 0.53
N THR A 139 -18.87 -20.29 1.11
CA THR A 139 -20.16 -20.64 1.74
C THR A 139 -19.93 -21.41 3.03
N PRO A 140 -20.89 -21.46 3.96
CA PRO A 140 -20.73 -22.16 5.22
C PRO A 140 -20.39 -23.66 5.08
N THR A 141 -20.73 -24.26 3.95
CA THR A 141 -20.49 -25.69 3.64
C THR A 141 -19.26 -25.93 2.78
N SER A 142 -18.64 -24.86 2.24
CA SER A 142 -17.43 -24.96 1.42
C SER A 142 -16.21 -25.27 2.26
N LYS A 143 -15.22 -25.90 1.68
CA LYS A 143 -13.88 -25.95 2.26
C LYS A 143 -13.22 -24.58 2.17
N ARG A 144 -12.44 -24.23 3.20
CA ARG A 144 -11.54 -23.08 3.15
C ARG A 144 -10.40 -23.36 2.19
N PHE A 145 -9.96 -22.34 1.49
CA PHE A 145 -8.80 -22.39 0.60
C PHE A 145 -7.93 -21.16 0.77
N GLY A 146 -6.62 -21.32 0.59
CA GLY A 146 -5.65 -20.24 0.72
C GLY A 146 -5.74 -19.28 -0.46
N ILE A 147 -5.68 -17.99 -0.16
CA ILE A 147 -5.66 -16.88 -1.12
C ILE A 147 -4.44 -15.99 -0.95
N ASN A 148 -3.60 -16.24 0.05
CA ASN A 148 -2.36 -15.51 0.25
C ASN A 148 -1.36 -15.79 -0.88
N GLY A 149 -0.65 -14.77 -1.30
CA GLY A 149 0.25 -14.84 -2.43
C GLY A 149 -0.44 -14.96 -3.78
N GLN A 150 -1.71 -14.56 -3.90
CA GLN A 150 -2.48 -14.72 -5.13
C GLN A 150 -3.18 -13.45 -5.56
N PHE A 151 -3.31 -13.27 -6.88
CA PHE A 151 -4.20 -12.28 -7.47
C PHE A 151 -5.63 -12.81 -7.43
N GLN A 152 -6.57 -11.99 -7.00
CA GLN A 152 -7.97 -12.31 -6.92
C GLN A 152 -8.75 -11.56 -7.99
N SER A 153 -9.03 -12.23 -9.10
CA SER A 153 -9.87 -11.68 -10.19
C SER A 153 -11.32 -12.14 -10.11
N THR A 154 -11.70 -12.86 -9.06
CA THR A 154 -13.04 -13.45 -8.96
C THR A 154 -14.06 -12.43 -8.50
N SER A 155 -15.33 -12.69 -8.83
CA SER A 155 -16.50 -11.91 -8.36
C SER A 155 -16.65 -11.85 -6.84
N PHE A 156 -15.83 -12.57 -6.12
CA PHE A 156 -15.74 -12.54 -4.67
C PHE A 156 -14.91 -11.33 -4.25
N THR A 157 -15.56 -10.19 -4.10
CA THR A 157 -14.95 -8.85 -3.94
C THR A 157 -14.26 -8.59 -2.59
N LEU A 158 -13.96 -9.62 -1.81
CA LEU A 158 -13.41 -9.44 -0.47
C LEU A 158 -11.95 -8.98 -0.46
N THR A 159 -11.21 -9.28 -1.49
CA THR A 159 -9.77 -9.02 -1.46
C THR A 159 -9.24 -8.66 -2.84
N ASN A 160 -8.36 -7.68 -2.85
CA ASN A 160 -7.42 -7.44 -3.94
C ASN A 160 -6.28 -8.47 -3.85
N SER A 161 -5.27 -8.36 -4.70
CA SER A 161 -4.08 -9.19 -4.60
C SER A 161 -3.45 -9.12 -3.20
N LEU A 162 -3.09 -10.28 -2.70
CA LEU A 162 -2.49 -10.47 -1.38
C LEU A 162 -1.08 -11.07 -1.52
N PRO A 163 -0.07 -10.28 -1.89
CA PRO A 163 1.30 -10.77 -1.94
C PRO A 163 1.73 -11.28 -0.55
N TRP A 164 2.59 -12.29 -0.52
CA TRP A 164 3.12 -12.86 0.71
C TRP A 164 3.81 -11.85 1.62
N SER A 165 4.44 -10.85 1.02
CA SER A 165 5.16 -9.84 1.77
C SER A 165 5.25 -8.53 1.00
N ARG A 166 5.18 -7.45 1.75
CA ARG A 166 5.45 -6.08 1.30
C ARG A 166 6.36 -5.43 2.32
N ALA A 167 7.32 -4.65 1.84
CA ALA A 167 8.25 -3.95 2.71
C ALA A 167 8.61 -2.58 2.15
N ASN A 168 8.95 -1.66 3.04
CA ASN A 168 9.54 -0.39 2.70
C ASN A 168 10.87 -0.25 3.46
N PHE A 169 11.83 0.30 2.78
CA PHE A 169 13.07 0.76 3.38
C PHE A 169 13.18 2.25 3.14
N SER A 170 13.37 3.03 4.18
CA SER A 170 13.55 4.47 4.06
C SER A 170 14.80 4.94 4.79
N ILE A 171 15.40 5.97 4.24
CA ILE A 171 16.53 6.68 4.83
C ILE A 171 16.30 8.18 4.66
N PHE A 172 16.31 8.91 5.77
CA PHE A 172 16.13 10.35 5.83
C PHE A 172 17.28 10.99 6.58
N TYR A 173 17.77 12.09 6.04
CA TYR A 173 18.82 12.89 6.66
C TYR A 173 18.31 14.30 6.90
N ASP A 174 18.29 14.71 8.15
CA ASP A 174 18.06 16.09 8.61
C ASP A 174 19.41 16.76 8.87
N GLY A 175 19.66 17.87 8.23
CA GLY A 175 20.92 18.60 8.37
C GLY A 175 21.08 19.24 9.76
N PRO A 176 22.34 19.51 10.19
CA PRO A 176 22.64 20.08 11.50
C PRO A 176 22.10 21.51 11.63
N ALA A 177 21.39 21.77 12.74
CA ALA A 177 20.56 22.96 12.93
C ALA A 177 21.30 24.30 12.79
N ASP A 178 22.53 24.37 13.28
CA ASP A 178 23.32 25.61 13.33
C ASP A 178 24.13 25.89 12.06
N THR A 179 23.87 25.17 10.98
CA THR A 179 24.58 25.31 9.71
C THR A 179 23.62 25.71 8.58
N TRP A 180 24.19 25.99 7.39
CA TRP A 180 23.38 26.18 6.18
C TRP A 180 22.50 24.98 5.87
N ALA A 181 22.91 23.78 6.31
CA ALA A 181 22.17 22.55 6.13
C ALA A 181 21.04 22.34 7.17
N GLY A 182 20.88 23.22 8.14
CA GLY A 182 19.84 23.10 9.16
C GLY A 182 18.40 23.18 8.67
N GLY A 183 18.20 23.58 7.41
CA GLY A 183 16.91 23.49 6.74
C GLY A 183 16.77 22.33 5.75
N LEU A 184 17.83 21.54 5.58
CA LEU A 184 17.90 20.44 4.62
C LEU A 184 17.31 19.16 5.22
N ASP A 185 16.39 18.56 4.51
CA ASP A 185 15.86 17.23 4.74
C ASP A 185 15.89 16.48 3.42
N VAL A 186 16.62 15.39 3.35
CA VAL A 186 16.76 14.55 2.15
C VAL A 186 16.38 13.13 2.50
N GLY A 187 15.54 12.54 1.67
CA GLY A 187 15.07 11.18 1.88
C GLY A 187 15.03 10.33 0.63
N ALA A 188 15.16 9.05 0.85
CA ALA A 188 14.94 8.01 -0.14
C ALA A 188 14.05 6.92 0.46
N VAL A 189 13.10 6.44 -0.33
CA VAL A 189 12.19 5.35 0.06
C VAL A 189 12.20 4.30 -1.04
N VAL A 190 12.54 3.08 -0.68
CA VAL A 190 12.39 1.90 -1.54
C VAL A 190 11.10 1.19 -1.13
N HIS A 191 10.21 0.98 -2.08
CA HIS A 191 9.01 0.20 -1.92
C HIS A 191 9.20 -1.16 -2.60
N TRP A 192 8.97 -2.22 -1.88
CA TRP A 192 9.07 -3.58 -2.41
C TRP A 192 7.78 -4.35 -2.18
N THR A 193 7.29 -4.99 -3.24
CA THR A 193 6.16 -5.91 -3.21
C THR A 193 6.66 -7.26 -3.69
N GLY A 194 6.46 -8.30 -2.88
CA GLY A 194 6.87 -9.66 -3.19
C GLY A 194 6.12 -10.24 -4.40
N GLN A 195 6.69 -11.25 -5.01
CA GLN A 195 6.02 -11.99 -6.06
C GLN A 195 4.73 -12.64 -5.56
N PHE A 196 3.76 -12.80 -6.45
CA PHE A 196 2.51 -13.50 -6.17
C PHE A 196 2.06 -14.30 -7.38
N GLU A 197 1.05 -15.14 -7.20
CA GLU A 197 0.48 -15.97 -8.25
C GLU A 197 -0.69 -15.25 -8.91
N ASP A 198 -0.76 -15.32 -10.22
CA ASP A 198 -1.87 -14.79 -10.99
C ASP A 198 -3.05 -15.77 -10.97
N ASP A 199 -4.25 -15.25 -10.91
CA ASP A 199 -5.54 -15.91 -10.84
C ASP A 199 -5.59 -17.41 -11.26
N ASN A 200 -5.60 -18.29 -10.28
CA ASN A 200 -5.46 -19.73 -10.46
C ASN A 200 -6.50 -20.55 -9.69
N ILE A 201 -7.35 -19.92 -8.92
CA ILE A 201 -8.27 -20.60 -8.04
C ILE A 201 -9.70 -20.33 -8.52
N ASP A 202 -10.50 -21.38 -8.60
CA ASP A 202 -11.95 -21.25 -8.72
C ASP A 202 -12.60 -21.11 -7.33
N LEU A 203 -13.87 -20.74 -7.30
CA LEU A 203 -14.63 -20.58 -6.06
C LEU A 203 -14.83 -21.89 -5.27
N THR A 204 -14.45 -23.02 -5.81
CA THR A 204 -14.51 -24.33 -5.13
C THR A 204 -13.24 -24.65 -4.36
N GLY A 205 -12.22 -23.81 -4.47
CA GLY A 205 -10.91 -24.01 -3.85
C GLY A 205 -10.04 -25.03 -4.57
N SER A 206 -10.42 -25.42 -5.77
CA SER A 206 -9.59 -26.26 -6.64
C SER A 206 -8.78 -25.40 -7.57
N PRO A 207 -7.54 -25.78 -7.91
CA PRO A 207 -6.83 -25.18 -9.02
C PRO A 207 -7.72 -25.19 -10.25
N LYS A 208 -7.84 -24.08 -10.97
CA LYS A 208 -8.64 -24.02 -12.19
C LYS A 208 -8.18 -25.12 -13.13
N PRO A 209 -9.04 -26.10 -13.46
CA PRO A 209 -8.66 -27.10 -14.43
C PRO A 209 -8.40 -26.39 -15.75
N ASN A 210 -7.75 -27.08 -16.65
CA ASN A 210 -7.44 -26.76 -18.04
C ASN A 210 -8.54 -25.98 -18.77
N MET A 211 -9.01 -24.92 -18.25
CA MET A 211 -9.92 -24.07 -18.99
C MET A 211 -9.10 -23.20 -19.93
N PRO A 212 -9.36 -23.28 -21.24
CA PRO A 212 -8.94 -22.24 -22.13
C PRO A 212 -9.46 -20.94 -21.52
N ARG A 213 -8.60 -19.98 -21.26
CA ARG A 213 -9.07 -18.66 -20.83
C ARG A 213 -9.79 -18.02 -22.00
N THR A 214 -11.10 -18.16 -21.99
CA THR A 214 -12.03 -17.64 -23.00
C THR A 214 -12.30 -16.17 -22.76
N GLY A 215 -11.35 -15.35 -22.56
CA GLY A 215 -11.57 -13.92 -22.36
C GLY A 215 -10.43 -13.07 -22.88
N GLY A 216 -9.30 -13.68 -23.19
CA GLY A 216 -8.23 -12.98 -23.86
C GLY A 216 -8.50 -12.83 -25.36
N PRO A 217 -7.93 -11.83 -26.02
CA PRO A 217 -7.88 -11.81 -27.47
C PRO A 217 -7.31 -13.17 -27.93
N GLY A 218 -7.94 -13.82 -28.90
CA GLY A 218 -7.70 -15.19 -29.35
C GLY A 218 -6.24 -15.63 -29.47
N PRO A 219 -5.95 -16.81 -29.91
CA PRO A 219 -4.62 -17.38 -29.83
C PRO A 219 -3.58 -16.43 -30.41
N HIS A 220 -2.67 -15.98 -29.58
CA HIS A 220 -1.56 -15.12 -30.02
C HIS A 220 -0.58 -15.99 -30.80
N PRO A 221 -0.22 -15.64 -32.05
CA PRO A 221 0.76 -16.39 -32.79
C PRO A 221 2.10 -16.41 -32.07
N ALA A 222 2.69 -17.56 -31.95
CA ALA A 222 4.04 -17.69 -31.43
C ALA A 222 5.02 -16.91 -32.31
N GLY A 223 5.72 -15.95 -31.70
CA GLY A 223 6.78 -15.19 -32.35
C GLY A 223 8.06 -15.20 -31.52
N PRO A 224 9.18 -14.72 -32.02
CA PRO A 224 10.45 -14.74 -31.31
C PRO A 224 10.42 -13.92 -30.00
N ASN A 225 9.51 -12.94 -29.90
CA ASN A 225 9.28 -12.12 -28.70
C ASN A 225 7.91 -12.40 -28.06
N ASN A 226 7.17 -13.34 -28.59
CA ASN A 226 5.88 -13.76 -28.06
C ASN A 226 5.96 -15.27 -27.88
N PRO A 227 6.32 -15.71 -26.70
CA PRO A 227 6.52 -17.11 -26.45
C PRO A 227 5.23 -17.89 -26.70
N LYS A 228 5.39 -19.16 -27.00
CA LYS A 228 4.32 -20.09 -27.32
C LYS A 228 3.09 -19.83 -26.48
N VAL A 229 1.96 -19.82 -27.14
CA VAL A 229 0.69 -19.93 -26.46
C VAL A 229 0.51 -21.39 -26.12
N VAL A 230 0.45 -21.72 -24.87
CA VAL A 230 0.07 -23.04 -24.41
C VAL A 230 -1.44 -23.04 -24.32
N ASP A 231 -2.09 -24.02 -24.93
CA ASP A 231 -3.55 -24.18 -25.02
C ASP A 231 -4.33 -23.05 -25.73
N GLY A 232 -3.66 -22.16 -26.43
CA GLY A 232 -4.29 -21.05 -27.14
C GLY A 232 -4.75 -19.87 -26.29
N SER A 233 -4.48 -19.87 -24.97
CA SER A 233 -5.06 -18.89 -24.06
C SER A 233 -4.06 -18.05 -23.28
N ILE A 234 -2.81 -18.50 -23.16
CA ILE A 234 -1.82 -17.81 -22.34
C ILE A 234 -0.55 -17.56 -23.15
N PRO A 235 -0.16 -16.29 -23.34
CA PRO A 235 1.13 -15.96 -23.90
C PRO A 235 2.26 -16.46 -22.99
N LEU A 236 3.20 -17.20 -23.55
CA LEU A 236 4.34 -17.74 -22.81
C LEU A 236 5.42 -16.70 -22.44
N GLY A 237 5.20 -15.42 -22.66
CA GLY A 237 6.05 -14.38 -22.12
C GLY A 237 5.81 -14.13 -20.66
N MET A 238 4.69 -14.61 -20.15
CA MET A 238 4.44 -14.61 -18.72
C MET A 238 5.15 -15.78 -18.09
N ILE A 239 5.63 -15.57 -16.89
CA ILE A 239 6.32 -16.59 -16.12
C ILE A 239 5.31 -17.68 -15.78
N ILE A 240 5.33 -18.74 -16.58
CA ILE A 240 4.60 -19.97 -16.30
C ILE A 240 5.61 -20.92 -15.69
N ASP A 241 5.33 -21.44 -14.54
CA ASP A 241 6.10 -22.53 -14.01
C ASP A 241 5.77 -23.81 -14.80
N ASN A 242 6.61 -24.12 -15.78
CA ASN A 242 6.45 -25.27 -16.66
C ASN A 242 6.94 -26.59 -16.06
N SER A 243 7.33 -26.64 -14.81
CA SER A 243 7.84 -27.87 -14.20
C SER A 243 6.76 -28.87 -13.84
N ALA A 244 5.50 -28.55 -14.04
CA ALA A 244 4.40 -29.50 -13.97
C ALA A 244 3.57 -29.48 -15.22
N SER A 245 2.83 -30.57 -15.36
CA SER A 245 1.82 -30.64 -16.41
C SER A 245 0.90 -29.40 -16.29
N PHE A 246 1.03 -28.52 -17.26
CA PHE A 246 0.01 -27.54 -17.53
C PHE A 246 -1.36 -28.26 -17.51
N PRO A 247 -2.32 -27.76 -16.81
CA PRO A 247 -2.64 -26.40 -16.45
C PRO A 247 -2.69 -26.10 -14.94
N ASN A 248 -2.14 -26.94 -14.14
CA ASN A 248 -2.32 -26.92 -12.69
C ASN A 248 -1.33 -25.99 -11.95
N ARG A 249 -0.61 -25.13 -12.69
CA ARG A 249 0.29 -24.18 -12.06
C ARG A 249 -0.09 -22.75 -12.33
N ALA A 250 -0.11 -22.00 -11.26
CA ALA A 250 -0.30 -20.57 -11.30
C ALA A 250 0.83 -19.88 -12.05
N ARG A 251 0.48 -18.90 -12.85
CA ARG A 251 1.45 -17.94 -13.35
C ARG A 251 1.96 -17.10 -12.19
N LYS A 252 3.24 -16.78 -12.24
CA LYS A 252 3.83 -15.90 -11.24
C LYS A 252 3.91 -14.48 -11.78
N VAL A 253 3.47 -13.54 -10.96
CA VAL A 253 3.70 -12.12 -11.15
C VAL A 253 5.00 -11.78 -10.43
N ALA A 254 5.92 -11.12 -11.12
CA ALA A 254 7.24 -10.79 -10.59
C ALA A 254 7.14 -9.85 -9.38
N ALA A 255 8.12 -9.92 -8.49
CA ALA A 255 8.27 -8.91 -7.46
C ALA A 255 8.55 -7.54 -8.11
N TRP A 256 8.07 -6.49 -7.48
CA TRP A 256 8.19 -5.13 -7.97
C TRP A 256 8.84 -4.22 -6.95
N THR A 257 9.74 -3.36 -7.41
CA THR A 257 10.49 -2.46 -6.54
C THR A 257 10.55 -1.08 -7.17
N THR A 258 10.18 -0.05 -6.42
CA THR A 258 10.32 1.35 -6.82
C THR A 258 11.15 2.12 -5.83
N LEU A 259 11.80 3.17 -6.30
CA LEU A 259 12.59 4.11 -5.49
C LEU A 259 12.00 5.50 -5.62
N ASP A 260 11.70 6.11 -4.50
CA ASP A 260 11.27 7.51 -4.39
C ASP A 260 12.38 8.34 -3.74
N LEU A 261 12.57 9.56 -4.23
CA LEU A 261 13.49 10.54 -3.66
C LEU A 261 12.73 11.81 -3.28
N ILE A 262 13.10 12.40 -2.16
CA ILE A 262 12.56 13.67 -1.70
C ILE A 262 13.69 14.56 -1.17
N LEU A 263 13.63 15.83 -1.49
CA LEU A 263 14.48 16.87 -0.95
C LEU A 263 13.60 18.01 -0.50
N ASN A 264 13.69 18.36 0.77
CA ASN A 264 13.07 19.54 1.35
C ASN A 264 14.17 20.50 1.80
N TYR A 265 13.95 21.78 1.58
CA TYR A 265 14.79 22.81 2.15
C TYR A 265 13.94 23.92 2.77
N THR A 266 14.04 24.07 4.08
CA THR A 266 13.37 25.13 4.82
C THR A 266 14.32 26.29 5.07
N PHE A 267 13.97 27.45 4.55
CA PHE A 267 14.75 28.67 4.77
C PHE A 267 14.49 29.21 6.17
N ASN A 268 15.44 28.98 7.07
CA ASN A 268 15.44 29.54 8.43
C ASN A 268 16.41 30.72 8.48
N LEU A 269 15.88 31.90 8.26
CA LEU A 269 16.72 33.09 8.27
C LEU A 269 16.92 33.58 9.72
N PRO A 270 18.14 34.06 10.07
CA PRO A 270 18.35 34.64 11.39
C PRO A 270 17.44 35.83 11.59
N PRO A 271 16.92 36.04 12.81
CA PRO A 271 16.07 37.19 13.09
C PRO A 271 16.76 38.50 12.70
N PRO A 272 16.05 39.51 12.23
CA PRO A 272 16.65 40.80 11.93
C PRO A 272 17.30 41.36 13.18
N ALA A 273 18.40 42.09 13.01
CA ALA A 273 19.04 42.75 14.12
C ALA A 273 18.01 43.64 14.83
N ALA A 274 17.94 43.54 16.16
CA ALA A 274 17.07 44.37 16.95
C ALA A 274 17.34 45.84 16.62
N ALA A 275 16.31 46.63 16.36
CA ALA A 275 16.45 48.07 16.18
C ALA A 275 17.07 48.66 17.46
N GLU A 276 18.14 49.43 17.29
CA GLU A 276 18.73 50.13 18.42
C GLU A 276 17.68 51.08 18.97
N VAL A 277 17.20 50.81 20.19
CA VAL A 277 16.29 51.74 20.89
C VAL A 277 17.18 52.84 21.44
N PRO A 278 16.97 54.11 21.07
CA PRO A 278 17.75 55.22 21.61
C PRO A 278 17.74 55.21 23.15
N GLY A 279 18.92 55.12 23.77
CA GLY A 279 19.06 55.08 25.22
C GLY A 279 19.45 53.73 25.84
N PHE A 280 19.50 52.66 25.05
CA PHE A 280 20.00 51.33 25.47
C PHE A 280 21.39 51.09 24.84
N ALA A 281 22.39 50.86 25.65
CA ALA A 281 23.74 50.61 25.17
C ALA A 281 23.86 49.17 24.61
N LYS A 282 24.79 49.01 23.66
CA LYS A 282 25.15 47.80 22.94
C LYS A 282 25.67 46.63 23.80
N ASP A 283 26.04 46.92 25.05
CA ASP A 283 26.59 45.93 25.97
C ASP A 283 25.52 45.42 26.91
N GLY A 284 25.21 44.12 26.74
CA GLY A 284 24.16 43.35 27.40
C GLY A 284 23.75 43.80 28.79
N GLY A 285 22.54 44.30 28.89
CA GLY A 285 21.84 44.47 30.16
C GLY A 285 22.28 45.66 31.01
N LYS A 286 21.74 46.86 30.77
CA LYS A 286 21.86 47.96 31.77
C LYS A 286 20.77 47.81 32.81
N ASN A 287 21.16 47.92 34.07
CA ASN A 287 20.24 48.11 35.18
C ASN A 287 19.52 49.45 35.03
N VAL A 288 18.24 49.42 34.79
CA VAL A 288 17.38 50.61 34.75
C VAL A 288 16.81 50.82 36.15
N LYS A 289 17.12 51.98 36.76
CA LYS A 289 16.46 52.38 38.04
C LYS A 289 15.01 52.76 37.78
N THR A 290 14.12 52.01 38.37
CA THR A 290 12.69 52.34 38.37
C THR A 290 12.44 53.48 39.30
N LYS A 291 11.28 54.19 39.14
CA LYS A 291 10.85 55.31 39.97
C LYS A 291 10.85 54.98 41.47
N ASP A 292 10.83 53.76 41.87
CA ASP A 292 10.83 53.22 43.22
C ASP A 292 12.24 52.80 43.71
N GLY A 293 13.30 53.19 43.00
CA GLY A 293 14.70 52.93 43.39
C GLY A 293 15.16 51.48 43.26
N LYS A 294 14.36 50.56 42.70
CA LYS A 294 14.76 49.19 42.47
C LYS A 294 15.40 49.02 41.08
N GLU A 295 16.55 48.41 41.03
CA GLU A 295 17.20 48.06 39.75
C GLU A 295 16.49 46.86 39.13
N LYS A 296 15.96 47.01 37.92
CA LYS A 296 15.49 45.89 37.09
C LYS A 296 16.46 45.70 35.94
N ASN A 297 16.93 44.48 35.82
CA ASN A 297 17.71 44.04 34.67
C ASN A 297 16.72 43.81 33.51
N VAL A 298 16.65 44.72 32.58
CA VAL A 298 15.79 44.58 31.40
C VAL A 298 16.68 44.08 30.26
N VAL A 299 16.62 42.81 29.99
CA VAL A 299 17.17 42.26 28.77
C VAL A 299 16.14 42.56 27.66
N PRO A 300 16.48 43.35 26.65
CA PRO A 300 15.59 43.53 25.53
C PRO A 300 15.42 42.17 24.81
N VAL A 301 14.27 41.55 24.95
CA VAL A 301 13.90 40.42 24.09
C VAL A 301 13.61 41.03 22.73
N SER A 302 14.50 40.78 21.78
CA SER A 302 14.25 41.16 20.39
C SER A 302 13.14 40.26 19.84
N THR A 303 11.95 40.81 19.71
CA THR A 303 10.83 40.23 18.96
C THR A 303 10.84 40.75 17.51
N ALA A 304 11.99 41.16 17.01
CA ALA A 304 12.09 41.71 15.67
C ALA A 304 11.74 40.61 14.65
N GLU A 305 10.62 40.79 14.00
CA GLU A 305 10.21 39.97 12.85
C GLU A 305 10.49 40.74 11.55
N TYR A 306 10.71 40.02 10.47
CA TYR A 306 10.80 40.65 9.17
C TYR A 306 9.46 41.25 8.76
N GLY A 307 9.42 42.52 8.37
CA GLY A 307 8.21 43.16 7.86
C GLY A 307 7.78 42.54 6.53
N CYS A 308 6.48 42.43 6.28
CA CYS A 308 5.89 41.81 5.09
C CYS A 308 6.34 42.43 3.73
N SER A 309 6.84 43.66 3.75
CA SER A 309 7.46 44.30 2.59
C SER A 309 8.89 43.84 2.29
N ASN A 310 9.52 43.08 3.18
CA ASN A 310 10.87 42.57 3.01
C ASN A 310 10.84 41.20 2.33
N TRP A 311 11.62 40.99 1.26
CA TRP A 311 11.74 39.69 0.61
C TRP A 311 12.17 38.56 1.55
N LYS A 312 12.93 38.87 2.63
CA LYS A 312 13.30 37.91 3.66
C LYS A 312 12.10 37.40 4.45
N TRP A 313 11.05 38.17 4.61
CA TRP A 313 9.81 37.72 5.23
C TRP A 313 9.14 36.61 4.41
N TRP A 314 9.15 36.77 3.07
CA TRP A 314 8.60 35.74 2.19
C TRP A 314 9.43 34.46 2.19
N LEU A 315 10.74 34.59 2.30
CA LEU A 315 11.64 33.45 2.27
C LEU A 315 11.75 32.75 3.63
N ASN A 316 11.72 33.48 4.76
CA ASN A 316 11.83 32.91 6.09
C ASN A 316 10.67 31.94 6.36
N ASN A 317 10.93 30.79 7.00
CA ASN A 317 9.96 29.71 7.23
C ASN A 317 9.26 29.21 5.95
N THR A 318 9.92 29.32 4.81
CA THR A 318 9.42 28.79 3.54
C THR A 318 10.17 27.50 3.21
N THR A 319 9.45 26.45 2.93
CA THR A 319 9.99 25.14 2.53
C THR A 319 9.80 24.95 1.03
N LEU A 320 10.89 24.70 0.34
CA LEU A 320 10.90 24.20 -1.03
C LEU A 320 11.02 22.67 -0.99
N THR A 321 10.12 21.98 -1.66
CA THR A 321 10.12 20.52 -1.82
C THR A 321 10.39 20.17 -3.27
N LEU A 322 11.33 19.29 -3.52
CA LEU A 322 11.54 18.61 -4.79
C LEU A 322 11.38 17.12 -4.55
N GLY A 323 10.55 16.47 -5.32
CA GLY A 323 10.35 15.04 -5.19
C GLY A 323 10.29 14.33 -6.53
N MET A 324 10.69 13.08 -6.50
CA MET A 324 10.64 12.19 -7.64
C MET A 324 10.19 10.81 -7.16
N GLN A 325 9.06 10.35 -7.67
CA GLN A 325 8.56 9.01 -7.44
C GLN A 325 8.98 8.10 -8.58
N ASN A 326 9.21 6.84 -8.24
CA ASN A 326 9.65 5.82 -9.19
C ASN A 326 10.83 6.29 -10.05
N VAL A 327 11.96 6.62 -9.40
CA VAL A 327 13.18 7.17 -10.03
C VAL A 327 13.69 6.27 -11.15
N THR A 328 13.59 4.96 -10.96
CA THR A 328 14.05 3.94 -11.90
C THR A 328 13.13 3.78 -13.10
N ASP A 329 11.95 4.40 -13.08
CA ASP A 329 10.92 4.29 -14.13
C ASP A 329 10.47 2.83 -14.34
N GLU A 330 10.32 2.12 -13.24
CA GLU A 330 9.96 0.70 -13.26
C GLU A 330 8.48 0.52 -13.59
N ASP A 331 8.19 -0.23 -14.63
CA ASP A 331 6.83 -0.56 -15.01
C ASP A 331 6.22 -1.60 -14.05
N PRO A 332 4.91 -1.52 -13.76
CA PRO A 332 4.25 -2.54 -12.96
C PRO A 332 4.31 -3.92 -13.63
N PRO A 333 4.47 -4.98 -12.86
CA PRO A 333 4.52 -6.33 -13.40
C PRO A 333 3.17 -6.70 -14.05
N PHE A 334 3.26 -7.43 -15.14
CA PHE A 334 2.09 -7.85 -15.87
C PHE A 334 1.28 -8.90 -15.11
N VAL A 335 -0.04 -8.66 -14.97
CA VAL A 335 -1.04 -9.53 -14.34
C VAL A 335 -2.09 -9.90 -15.39
N ALA A 336 -2.09 -11.12 -15.86
CA ALA A 336 -3.02 -11.56 -16.89
C ALA A 336 -4.46 -11.77 -16.38
N GLY A 337 -4.61 -12.03 -15.08
CA GLY A 337 -5.92 -12.10 -14.44
C GLY A 337 -6.65 -10.77 -14.46
N ASN A 338 -5.93 -9.66 -14.46
CA ASN A 338 -6.51 -8.34 -14.69
C ASN A 338 -6.61 -8.06 -16.20
N PHE A 339 -7.77 -8.35 -16.77
CA PHE A 339 -8.02 -8.22 -18.20
C PHE A 339 -8.21 -6.77 -18.68
N GLU A 340 -8.46 -5.83 -17.78
CA GLU A 340 -8.70 -4.43 -18.16
C GLU A 340 -7.39 -3.70 -18.44
N ASN A 341 -6.47 -3.71 -17.50
CA ASN A 341 -5.25 -2.89 -17.54
C ASN A 341 -3.96 -3.70 -17.61
N GLY A 342 -4.02 -5.00 -17.37
CA GLY A 342 -2.86 -5.89 -17.43
C GLY A 342 -1.87 -5.74 -16.28
N TYR A 343 -2.21 -5.03 -15.22
CA TYR A 343 -1.45 -4.93 -13.98
C TYR A 343 -2.41 -4.82 -12.78
N ASP A 344 -1.93 -5.02 -11.57
CA ASP A 344 -2.73 -4.87 -10.36
C ASP A 344 -2.70 -3.43 -9.85
N GLU A 345 -3.79 -2.73 -10.04
CA GLU A 345 -3.97 -1.32 -9.65
C GLU A 345 -3.95 -1.09 -8.13
N ALA A 346 -4.26 -2.12 -7.34
CA ALA A 346 -4.22 -2.02 -5.88
C ALA A 346 -2.80 -2.05 -5.32
N LEU A 347 -1.86 -2.62 -6.07
CA LEU A 347 -0.47 -2.77 -5.65
C LEU A 347 0.49 -1.83 -6.37
N ALA A 348 0.16 -1.44 -7.59
CA ALA A 348 1.07 -0.74 -8.49
C ALA A 348 0.39 0.40 -9.26
N THR A 349 1.17 1.27 -9.82
CA THR A 349 0.68 2.38 -10.66
C THR A 349 1.45 2.42 -11.97
N ILE A 350 0.73 2.62 -13.07
CA ILE A 350 1.29 2.80 -14.42
C ILE A 350 1.91 4.19 -14.64
N ARG A 351 1.83 5.06 -13.65
CA ARG A 351 2.27 6.47 -13.81
C ARG A 351 3.73 6.60 -14.22
N GLY A 352 4.58 5.59 -13.96
CA GLY A 352 6.01 5.68 -14.20
C GLY A 352 6.69 6.72 -13.30
N ARG A 353 7.78 7.29 -13.79
CA ARG A 353 8.52 8.35 -13.08
C ARG A 353 7.71 9.64 -13.01
N PHE A 354 7.54 10.16 -11.81
CA PHE A 354 6.77 11.36 -11.55
C PHE A 354 7.56 12.38 -10.73
N TRP A 355 7.66 13.61 -11.26
CA TRP A 355 8.32 14.72 -10.59
C TRP A 355 7.29 15.68 -9.99
N TYR A 356 7.60 16.21 -8.83
CA TYR A 356 6.79 17.27 -8.25
C TYR A 356 7.64 18.31 -7.53
N VAL A 357 7.11 19.54 -7.52
CA VAL A 357 7.70 20.67 -6.82
C VAL A 357 6.63 21.25 -5.91
N GLY A 358 6.99 21.47 -4.66
CA GLY A 358 6.12 22.07 -3.65
C GLY A 358 6.74 23.33 -3.05
N LEU A 359 5.91 24.30 -2.72
CA LEU A 359 6.28 25.48 -1.96
C LEU A 359 5.30 25.66 -0.81
N LYS A 360 5.81 25.67 0.43
CA LYS A 360 5.01 25.84 1.63
C LYS A 360 5.55 26.98 2.45
N LYS A 361 4.71 27.98 2.71
CA LYS A 361 5.00 29.11 3.60
C LYS A 361 4.30 28.91 4.94
N ARG A 362 5.04 29.07 6.06
CA ARG A 362 4.47 29.21 7.40
C ARG A 362 4.53 30.68 7.80
N PHE A 363 3.39 31.21 8.18
CA PHE A 363 3.21 32.60 8.64
C PHE A 363 3.31 32.67 10.16
#